data_14ad6d068a4347c3f6959a2c1d715b78
#
_entry.id   14ad6d068a4347c3f6959a2c1d715b78
#
_cell.length_a   1.000
_cell.length_b   1.000
_cell.length_c   1.000
_cell.angle_alpha   90.00
_cell.angle_beta   90.00
_cell.angle_gamma   90.00
#
_symmetry.space_group_name_H-M   'P 1'
#
loop_
_entity.id
_entity.type
_entity.pdbx_description
1 polymer ?
#
loop_
_entity_poly.entity_id
_entity_poly.type
_entity_poly.pdbx_seq_one_letter_code
_entity_poly.pdbx_strand_id
1 'polypeptide(L)'
;MSEGARENLVGTKEAAALYGLRPSNFVRDCANRDDFPEPVATLAHGRLWERADILSYRARTGPRRAVALAELPLSPDAVRWLPLIKRRIVRGFRPDRIVLFGSQARGGARLDSDVDLLVVLPKVEHRRRAAAQIHTALLGIPLAKDVIVVTPGDVQRLADVVGTVVSPALREGRTIYVHH
;
A
#
# COMPACT_ATOMS: atom_id res chain seq x y z
N MET A 1 1.78 2.72 35.83
CA MET A 1 1.44 2.90 34.39
C MET A 1 2.39 2.02 33.61
N SER A 2 1.84 0.95 33.04
CA SER A 2 2.60 -0.16 32.43
C SER A 2 3.46 0.26 31.24
N GLU A 3 4.65 -0.26 31.17
CA GLU A 3 5.65 -0.09 30.09
C GLU A 3 5.09 -0.46 28.70
N GLY A 4 4.16 -1.40 28.63
CA GLY A 4 3.49 -1.80 27.38
C GLY A 4 2.56 -0.76 26.75
N ALA A 5 2.17 0.29 27.48
CA ALA A 5 1.33 1.37 26.92
C ALA A 5 2.13 2.38 26.08
N ARG A 6 3.45 2.43 26.24
CA ARG A 6 4.33 3.36 25.48
C ARG A 6 4.73 2.85 24.11
N GLU A 7 4.73 1.54 23.90
CA GLU A 7 5.10 0.94 22.60
C GLU A 7 4.05 1.14 21.49
N ASN A 8 2.82 1.45 21.86
CA ASN A 8 1.71 1.60 20.92
C ASN A 8 1.46 3.05 20.48
N LEU A 9 2.08 4.03 21.11
CA LEU A 9 1.91 5.44 20.74
C LEU A 9 3.01 5.88 19.76
N VAL A 10 2.61 6.65 18.75
CA VAL A 10 3.51 7.23 17.75
C VAL A 10 3.34 8.73 17.68
N GLY A 11 4.45 9.44 17.71
CA GLY A 11 4.50 10.87 17.47
C GLY A 11 4.48 11.22 15.99
N THR A 12 4.47 12.51 15.67
CA THR A 12 4.43 13.01 14.29
C THR A 12 5.56 12.45 13.41
N LYS A 13 6.77 12.29 13.99
CA LYS A 13 7.94 11.79 13.26
C LYS A 13 7.82 10.32 12.93
N GLU A 14 7.42 9.51 13.88
CA GLU A 14 7.20 8.06 13.72
C GLU A 14 6.00 7.79 12.79
N ALA A 15 4.90 8.53 12.97
CA ALA A 15 3.73 8.44 12.09
C ALA A 15 4.10 8.81 10.65
N ALA A 16 4.87 9.87 10.44
CA ALA A 16 5.38 10.24 9.12
C ALA A 16 6.25 9.14 8.49
N ALA A 17 7.11 8.50 9.28
CA ALA A 17 7.93 7.39 8.84
C ALA A 17 7.09 6.19 8.40
N LEU A 18 5.99 5.89 9.11
CA LEU A 18 5.03 4.85 8.69
C LEU A 18 4.44 5.14 7.29
N TYR A 19 4.33 6.40 6.89
CA TYR A 19 3.84 6.82 5.57
C TYR A 19 4.95 6.96 4.51
N GLY A 20 6.23 6.84 4.91
CA GLY A 20 7.36 7.15 4.04
C GLY A 20 7.43 8.64 3.68
N LEU A 21 6.91 9.51 4.54
CA LEU A 21 6.86 10.95 4.34
C LEU A 21 7.81 11.68 5.31
N ARG A 22 8.17 12.91 4.93
CA ARG A 22 8.77 13.86 5.89
C ARG A 22 7.70 14.35 6.88
N PRO A 23 8.03 14.66 8.15
CA PRO A 23 7.05 15.11 9.14
C PRO A 23 6.19 16.30 8.69
N SER A 24 6.76 17.28 8.02
CA SER A 24 6.03 18.44 7.47
C SER A 24 4.99 18.05 6.41
N ASN A 25 5.35 17.13 5.52
CA ASN A 25 4.43 16.62 4.49
C ASN A 25 3.33 15.77 5.11
N PHE A 26 3.66 14.93 6.09
CA PHE A 26 2.68 14.13 6.81
C PHE A 26 1.63 15.01 7.52
N VAL A 27 2.07 16.08 8.21
CA VAL A 27 1.13 17.01 8.86
C VAL A 27 0.23 17.68 7.84
N ARG A 28 0.80 18.21 6.75
CA ARG A 28 0.05 18.89 5.71
C ARG A 28 -0.92 17.97 4.97
N ASP A 29 -0.47 16.79 4.57
CA ASP A 29 -1.17 15.93 3.63
C ASP A 29 -2.06 14.88 4.31
N CYS A 30 -1.82 14.59 5.58
CA CYS A 30 -2.49 13.56 6.36
C CYS A 30 -3.10 14.06 7.67
N ALA A 31 -2.27 14.52 8.61
CA ALA A 31 -2.67 14.74 10.00
C ALA A 31 -3.63 15.92 10.23
N ASN A 32 -3.79 16.82 9.27
CA ASN A 32 -4.72 17.96 9.33
C ASN A 32 -6.04 17.71 8.60
N ARG A 33 -6.34 16.48 8.26
CA ARG A 33 -7.58 16.13 7.58
C ARG A 33 -8.67 15.81 8.58
N ASP A 34 -9.89 16.19 8.26
CA ASP A 34 -11.08 15.98 9.11
C ASP A 34 -11.36 14.48 9.35
N ASP A 35 -10.98 13.63 8.39
CA ASP A 35 -11.16 12.17 8.46
C ASP A 35 -9.95 11.42 9.06
N PHE A 36 -8.88 12.14 9.49
CA PHE A 36 -7.70 11.53 10.09
C PHE A 36 -7.98 11.16 11.57
N PRO A 37 -7.38 10.07 12.10
CA PRO A 37 -7.55 9.70 13.49
C PRO A 37 -7.25 10.84 14.46
N GLU A 38 -8.10 11.02 15.45
CA GLU A 38 -7.85 12.01 16.49
C GLU A 38 -6.62 11.62 17.32
N PRO A 39 -5.80 12.58 17.72
CA PRO A 39 -4.66 12.30 18.58
C PRO A 39 -5.13 11.93 19.98
N VAL A 40 -4.54 10.88 20.55
CA VAL A 40 -4.76 10.47 21.94
C VAL A 40 -4.31 11.55 22.92
N ALA A 41 -3.27 12.31 22.53
CA ALA A 41 -2.76 13.44 23.30
C ALA A 41 -2.08 14.46 22.38
N THR A 42 -2.16 15.73 22.77
CA THR A 42 -1.40 16.81 22.17
C THR A 42 -0.43 17.36 23.21
N LEU A 43 0.87 17.18 22.97
CA LEU A 43 1.94 17.64 23.84
C LEU A 43 2.58 18.92 23.27
N ALA A 44 3.41 19.60 24.07
CA ALA A 44 4.16 20.78 23.62
C ALA A 44 5.01 20.53 22.35
N HIS A 45 5.44 19.28 22.14
CA HIS A 45 6.31 18.86 21.03
C HIS A 45 5.58 18.14 19.89
N GLY A 46 4.24 18.07 19.92
CA GLY A 46 3.45 17.47 18.84
C GLY A 46 2.32 16.59 19.33
N ARG A 47 1.63 16.00 18.37
CA ARG A 47 0.51 15.09 18.58
C ARG A 47 0.99 13.65 18.73
N LEU A 48 0.26 12.87 19.52
CA LEU A 48 0.47 11.43 19.71
C LEU A 48 -0.79 10.69 19.28
N TRP A 49 -0.60 9.61 18.54
CA TRP A 49 -1.68 8.73 18.07
C TRP A 49 -1.40 7.29 18.47
N GLU A 50 -2.44 6.49 18.54
CA GLU A 50 -2.26 5.04 18.56
C GLU A 50 -1.71 4.57 17.22
N ARG A 51 -0.66 3.74 17.28
CA ARG A 51 -0.03 3.17 16.08
C ARG A 51 -1.03 2.38 15.24
N ALA A 52 -1.93 1.64 15.89
CA ALA A 52 -2.99 0.87 15.25
C ALA A 52 -3.91 1.76 14.42
N ASP A 53 -4.33 2.91 14.96
CA ASP A 53 -5.23 3.84 14.27
C ASP A 53 -4.56 4.45 13.03
N ILE A 54 -3.29 4.83 13.16
CA ILE A 54 -2.50 5.34 12.03
C ILE A 54 -2.36 4.29 10.92
N LEU A 55 -2.09 3.04 11.29
CA LEU A 55 -1.95 1.95 10.32
C LEU A 55 -3.30 1.59 9.68
N SER A 56 -4.36 1.53 10.47
CA SER A 56 -5.72 1.26 9.97
C SER A 56 -6.20 2.37 9.03
N TYR A 57 -5.96 3.63 9.39
CA TYR A 57 -6.27 4.76 8.52
C TYR A 57 -5.46 4.73 7.22
N ARG A 58 -4.15 4.47 7.32
CA ARG A 58 -3.29 4.31 6.14
C ARG A 58 -3.76 3.16 5.24
N ALA A 59 -4.13 2.02 5.83
CA ALA A 59 -4.64 0.87 5.09
C ALA A 59 -5.94 1.22 4.35
N ARG A 60 -6.83 1.96 5.00
CA ARG A 60 -8.13 2.37 4.46
C ARG A 60 -8.00 3.43 3.37
N THR A 61 -7.23 4.49 3.63
CA THR A 61 -7.11 5.63 2.71
C THR A 61 -5.95 5.49 1.73
N GLY A 62 -4.89 4.78 2.12
CA GLY A 62 -3.66 4.61 1.34
C GLY A 62 -2.93 5.93 1.05
N PRO A 63 -1.80 5.88 0.37
CA PRO A 63 -1.18 7.10 -0.14
C PRO A 63 -2.09 7.68 -1.23
N ARG A 64 -2.41 8.97 -1.14
CA ARG A 64 -3.25 9.68 -2.12
C ARG A 64 -2.59 9.83 -3.48
N ARG A 65 -1.28 9.69 -3.54
CA ARG A 65 -0.51 9.80 -4.77
C ARG A 65 0.26 8.51 -5.01
N ALA A 66 0.10 7.99 -6.23
CA ALA A 66 0.94 6.90 -6.69
C ALA A 66 2.39 7.38 -6.82
N VAL A 67 3.35 6.52 -6.44
CA VAL A 67 4.76 6.74 -6.70
C VAL A 67 5.00 6.55 -8.21
N ALA A 68 5.82 7.40 -8.81
CA ALA A 68 6.21 7.21 -10.19
C ALA A 68 7.08 5.95 -10.31
N LEU A 69 6.82 5.11 -11.33
CA LEU A 69 7.58 3.87 -11.51
C LEU A 69 9.08 4.11 -11.69
N ALA A 70 9.47 5.27 -12.24
CA ALA A 70 10.86 5.67 -12.40
C ALA A 70 11.59 5.94 -11.06
N GLU A 71 10.85 6.14 -9.96
CA GLU A 71 11.40 6.37 -8.62
C GLU A 71 11.62 5.06 -7.85
N LEU A 72 11.24 3.93 -8.42
CA LEU A 72 11.32 2.63 -7.77
C LEU A 72 12.58 1.87 -8.21
N PRO A 73 13.21 1.13 -7.30
CA PRO A 73 14.41 0.32 -7.58
C PRO A 73 14.02 -1.00 -8.27
N LEU A 74 13.44 -0.90 -9.47
CA LEU A 74 12.91 -2.03 -10.22
C LEU A 74 14.00 -2.76 -10.98
N SER A 75 13.82 -4.08 -11.19
CA SER A 75 14.63 -4.83 -12.13
C SER A 75 14.40 -4.32 -13.58
N PRO A 76 15.35 -4.53 -14.52
CA PRO A 76 15.20 -4.08 -15.91
C PRO A 76 13.91 -4.57 -16.57
N ASP A 77 13.52 -5.82 -16.34
CA ASP A 77 12.29 -6.38 -16.87
C ASP A 77 11.04 -5.74 -16.24
N ALA A 78 11.08 -5.47 -14.95
CA ALA A 78 9.98 -4.74 -14.29
C ALA A 78 9.87 -3.30 -14.81
N VAL A 79 10.97 -2.59 -15.02
CA VAL A 79 10.97 -1.25 -15.66
C VAL A 79 10.28 -1.31 -17.03
N ARG A 80 10.59 -2.34 -17.82
CA ARG A 80 10.03 -2.51 -19.17
C ARG A 80 8.54 -2.85 -19.16
N TRP A 81 8.10 -3.78 -18.31
CA TRP A 81 6.79 -4.39 -18.41
C TRP A 81 5.74 -3.88 -17.41
N LEU A 82 6.15 -3.38 -16.24
CA LEU A 82 5.23 -2.89 -15.22
C LEU A 82 4.32 -1.74 -15.69
N PRO A 83 4.76 -0.79 -16.54
CA PRO A 83 3.86 0.21 -17.12
C PRO A 83 2.71 -0.39 -17.93
N LEU A 84 2.99 -1.45 -18.71
CA LEU A 84 1.97 -2.15 -19.50
C LEU A 84 1.03 -2.96 -18.60
N ILE A 85 1.57 -3.67 -17.60
CA ILE A 85 0.80 -4.40 -16.59
C ILE A 85 -0.18 -3.46 -15.92
N LYS A 86 0.33 -2.36 -15.34
CA LYS A 86 -0.50 -1.33 -14.69
C LYS A 86 -1.62 -0.84 -15.62
N ARG A 87 -1.27 -0.46 -16.86
CA ARG A 87 -2.25 0.03 -17.84
C ARG A 87 -3.35 -0.97 -18.14
N ARG A 88 -3.02 -2.27 -18.33
CA ARG A 88 -4.00 -3.31 -18.61
C ARG A 88 -4.93 -3.54 -17.43
N ILE A 89 -4.39 -3.57 -16.19
CA ILE A 89 -5.21 -3.72 -14.98
C ILE A 89 -6.14 -2.53 -14.81
N VAL A 90 -5.63 -1.30 -14.93
CA VAL A 90 -6.44 -0.09 -14.75
C VAL A 90 -7.58 -0.03 -15.78
N ARG A 91 -7.29 -0.29 -17.05
CA ARG A 91 -8.30 -0.23 -18.12
C ARG A 91 -9.34 -1.35 -18.02
N GLY A 92 -8.91 -2.56 -17.67
CA GLY A 92 -9.79 -3.73 -17.66
C GLY A 92 -10.62 -3.87 -16.38
N PHE A 93 -10.12 -3.41 -15.25
CA PHE A 93 -10.69 -3.73 -13.93
C PHE A 93 -11.02 -2.52 -13.07
N ARG A 94 -10.59 -1.31 -13.45
CA ARG A 94 -10.84 -0.04 -12.73
C ARG A 94 -10.60 -0.15 -11.22
N PRO A 95 -9.38 -0.51 -10.80
CA PRO A 95 -9.07 -0.65 -9.39
C PRO A 95 -9.07 0.71 -8.68
N ASP A 96 -9.42 0.72 -7.39
CA ASP A 96 -9.22 1.89 -6.54
C ASP A 96 -7.73 2.15 -6.31
N ARG A 97 -6.94 1.06 -6.19
CA ARG A 97 -5.50 1.13 -5.90
C ARG A 97 -4.77 -0.09 -6.42
N ILE A 98 -3.51 0.10 -6.83
CA ILE A 98 -2.55 -0.97 -7.09
C ILE A 98 -1.31 -0.71 -6.24
N VAL A 99 -0.91 -1.72 -5.46
CA VAL A 99 0.29 -1.69 -4.62
C VAL A 99 1.28 -2.72 -5.16
N LEU A 100 2.47 -2.27 -5.49
CA LEU A 100 3.63 -3.13 -5.75
C LEU A 100 4.26 -3.50 -4.42
N PHE A 101 4.53 -4.77 -4.17
CA PHE A 101 5.18 -5.21 -2.95
C PHE A 101 6.28 -6.25 -3.25
N GLY A 102 6.78 -6.96 -2.25
CA GLY A 102 7.82 -7.94 -2.45
C GLY A 102 9.20 -7.34 -2.78
N SER A 103 10.03 -8.08 -3.48
CA SER A 103 11.41 -7.73 -3.79
C SER A 103 11.53 -6.46 -4.66
N GLN A 104 10.63 -6.29 -5.62
CA GLN A 104 10.59 -5.13 -6.52
C GLN A 104 10.30 -3.82 -5.76
N ALA A 105 9.55 -3.88 -4.68
CA ALA A 105 9.24 -2.69 -3.87
C ALA A 105 10.37 -2.31 -2.90
N ARG A 106 11.15 -3.30 -2.43
CA ARG A 106 12.20 -3.13 -1.43
C ARG A 106 13.60 -2.85 -1.99
N GLY A 107 13.79 -2.98 -3.31
CA GLY A 107 15.10 -2.80 -3.94
C GLY A 107 16.01 -4.02 -3.89
N GLY A 108 15.48 -5.18 -3.51
CA GLY A 108 16.18 -6.46 -3.51
C GLY A 108 15.88 -7.35 -4.73
N ALA A 109 15.30 -6.78 -5.79
CA ALA A 109 14.91 -7.54 -6.96
C ALA A 109 16.13 -8.01 -7.77
N ARG A 110 16.12 -9.31 -8.15
CA ARG A 110 17.03 -9.89 -9.12
C ARG A 110 16.43 -9.74 -10.52
N LEU A 111 17.21 -10.12 -11.54
CA LEU A 111 16.76 -10.09 -12.95
C LEU A 111 15.49 -10.92 -13.18
N ASP A 112 15.38 -12.04 -12.50
CA ASP A 112 14.31 -13.03 -12.58
C ASP A 112 13.22 -12.86 -11.50
N SER A 113 13.27 -11.77 -10.73
CA SER A 113 12.30 -11.56 -9.66
C SER A 113 10.92 -11.27 -10.20
N ASP A 114 9.93 -11.94 -9.63
CA ASP A 114 8.51 -11.73 -9.89
C ASP A 114 8.05 -10.31 -9.52
N VAL A 115 6.97 -9.90 -10.11
CA VAL A 115 6.25 -8.68 -9.75
C VAL A 115 5.03 -9.05 -8.91
N ASP A 116 5.05 -8.68 -7.64
CA ASP A 116 3.96 -8.92 -6.70
C ASP A 116 3.03 -7.70 -6.65
N LEU A 117 1.75 -7.89 -6.98
CA LEU A 117 0.75 -6.84 -7.02
C LEU A 117 -0.44 -7.14 -6.10
N LEU A 118 -0.75 -6.19 -5.23
CA LEU A 118 -2.02 -6.13 -4.52
C LEU A 118 -2.95 -5.17 -5.25
N VAL A 119 -4.05 -5.70 -5.79
CA VAL A 119 -5.04 -4.94 -6.55
C VAL A 119 -6.30 -4.77 -5.71
N VAL A 120 -6.61 -3.54 -5.35
CA VAL A 120 -7.82 -3.21 -4.58
C VAL A 120 -8.93 -2.88 -5.57
N LEU A 121 -9.94 -3.73 -5.63
CA LEU A 121 -11.13 -3.52 -6.46
C LEU A 121 -12.30 -3.02 -5.61
N PRO A 122 -13.09 -2.03 -6.07
CA PRO A 122 -14.21 -1.46 -5.30
C PRO A 122 -15.27 -2.49 -4.94
N LYS A 123 -15.53 -3.41 -5.85
CA LYS A 123 -16.46 -4.53 -5.69
C LYS A 123 -15.91 -5.79 -6.36
N VAL A 124 -15.97 -6.92 -5.66
CA VAL A 124 -15.65 -8.23 -6.23
C VAL A 124 -16.44 -9.32 -5.52
N GLU A 125 -17.15 -10.16 -6.27
CA GLU A 125 -17.89 -11.30 -5.73
C GLU A 125 -16.95 -12.45 -5.38
N HIS A 126 -16.03 -12.76 -6.30
CA HIS A 126 -15.08 -13.87 -6.18
C HIS A 126 -13.65 -13.41 -6.46
N ARG A 127 -12.88 -13.16 -5.41
CA ARG A 127 -11.49 -12.64 -5.49
C ARG A 127 -10.58 -13.51 -6.35
N ARG A 128 -10.64 -14.84 -6.18
CA ARG A 128 -9.84 -15.78 -6.97
C ARG A 128 -10.18 -15.71 -8.46
N ARG A 129 -11.47 -15.57 -8.80
CA ARG A 129 -11.91 -15.40 -10.18
C ARG A 129 -11.43 -14.09 -10.78
N ALA A 130 -11.52 -12.99 -10.02
CA ALA A 130 -11.02 -11.70 -10.45
C ALA A 130 -9.49 -11.73 -10.67
N ALA A 131 -8.73 -12.36 -9.78
CA ALA A 131 -7.29 -12.55 -9.95
C ALA A 131 -6.97 -13.35 -11.22
N ALA A 132 -7.68 -14.45 -11.47
CA ALA A 132 -7.53 -15.24 -12.68
C ALA A 132 -7.85 -14.43 -13.96
N GLN A 133 -8.89 -13.60 -13.94
CA GLN A 133 -9.20 -12.69 -15.03
C GLN A 133 -8.11 -11.66 -15.29
N ILE A 134 -7.52 -11.11 -14.21
CA ILE A 134 -6.36 -10.21 -14.34
C ILE A 134 -5.18 -10.97 -14.95
N HIS A 135 -4.85 -12.16 -14.46
CA HIS A 135 -3.79 -12.99 -15.05
C HIS A 135 -4.03 -13.25 -16.55
N THR A 136 -5.28 -13.56 -16.93
CA THR A 136 -5.66 -13.72 -18.35
C THR A 136 -5.43 -12.44 -19.16
N ALA A 137 -5.80 -11.27 -18.62
CA ALA A 137 -5.57 -9.98 -19.27
C ALA A 137 -4.08 -9.62 -19.41
N LEU A 138 -3.23 -10.24 -18.60
CA LEU A 138 -1.78 -10.06 -18.61
C LEU A 138 -1.02 -11.12 -19.41
N LEU A 139 -1.72 -12.02 -20.12
CA LEU A 139 -1.08 -13.00 -21.00
C LEU A 139 -0.22 -12.29 -22.07
N GLY A 140 0.86 -12.96 -22.46
CA GLY A 140 1.83 -12.45 -23.42
C GLY A 140 2.83 -11.42 -22.87
N ILE A 141 2.80 -11.11 -21.57
CA ILE A 141 3.85 -10.33 -20.92
C ILE A 141 4.87 -11.33 -20.33
N PRO A 142 6.11 -11.34 -20.83
CA PRO A 142 7.14 -12.32 -20.41
C PRO A 142 7.82 -11.86 -19.09
N LEU A 143 7.01 -11.63 -18.06
CA LEU A 143 7.45 -11.29 -16.72
C LEU A 143 6.63 -12.10 -15.75
N ALA A 144 7.27 -12.80 -14.84
CA ALA A 144 6.59 -13.52 -13.77
C ALA A 144 5.89 -12.50 -12.84
N LYS A 145 4.66 -12.81 -12.48
CA LYS A 145 3.82 -11.88 -11.71
C LYS A 145 2.82 -12.62 -10.86
N ASP A 146 2.68 -12.19 -9.63
CA ASP A 146 1.62 -12.62 -8.73
C ASP A 146 0.63 -11.49 -8.47
N VAL A 147 -0.66 -11.80 -8.51
CA VAL A 147 -1.74 -10.81 -8.36
C VAL A 147 -2.70 -11.25 -7.27
N ILE A 148 -2.73 -10.46 -6.21
CA ILE A 148 -3.67 -10.64 -5.11
C ILE A 148 -4.76 -9.59 -5.24
N VAL A 149 -6.02 -10.04 -5.28
CA VAL A 149 -7.19 -9.16 -5.35
C VAL A 149 -7.83 -9.07 -3.98
N VAL A 150 -8.09 -7.83 -3.55
CA VAL A 150 -8.78 -7.51 -2.30
C VAL A 150 -9.81 -6.41 -2.54
N THR A 151 -10.76 -6.29 -1.62
CA THR A 151 -11.69 -5.15 -1.54
C THR A 151 -11.22 -4.13 -0.50
N PRO A 152 -11.74 -2.89 -0.50
CA PRO A 152 -11.47 -1.94 0.59
C PRO A 152 -11.81 -2.50 1.97
N GLY A 153 -12.89 -3.28 2.10
CA GLY A 153 -13.24 -3.96 3.34
C GLY A 153 -12.24 -5.03 3.77
N ASP A 154 -11.60 -5.72 2.82
CA ASP A 154 -10.52 -6.67 3.12
C ASP A 154 -9.27 -5.94 3.60
N VAL A 155 -8.95 -4.82 2.96
CA VAL A 155 -7.84 -3.96 3.38
C VAL A 155 -8.00 -3.55 4.84
N GLN A 156 -9.21 -3.13 5.24
CA GLN A 156 -9.49 -2.76 6.63
C GLN A 156 -9.33 -3.93 7.60
N ARG A 157 -9.84 -5.10 7.23
CA ARG A 157 -9.82 -6.28 8.12
C ARG A 157 -8.45 -6.95 8.22
N LEU A 158 -7.65 -6.92 7.15
CA LEU A 158 -6.44 -7.72 7.02
C LEU A 158 -5.15 -6.89 7.16
N ALA A 159 -5.25 -5.56 7.28
CA ALA A 159 -4.07 -4.67 7.36
C ALA A 159 -3.12 -5.07 8.50
N ASP A 160 -3.68 -5.46 9.65
CA ASP A 160 -2.91 -5.76 10.86
C ASP A 160 -2.89 -7.27 11.20
N VAL A 161 -3.47 -8.11 10.33
CA VAL A 161 -3.53 -9.56 10.58
C VAL A 161 -2.19 -10.21 10.20
N VAL A 162 -1.46 -10.66 11.22
CA VAL A 162 -0.21 -11.40 11.05
C VAL A 162 -0.47 -12.71 10.31
N GLY A 163 0.46 -13.07 9.40
CA GLY A 163 0.34 -14.30 8.60
C GLY A 163 -0.44 -14.13 7.30
N THR A 164 -0.95 -12.94 7.01
CA THR A 164 -1.55 -12.63 5.71
C THR A 164 -0.54 -11.94 4.79
N VAL A 165 -0.68 -12.12 3.47
CA VAL A 165 0.12 -11.38 2.48
C VAL A 165 -0.29 -9.91 2.39
N VAL A 166 -1.53 -9.60 2.78
CA VAL A 166 -2.10 -8.25 2.70
C VAL A 166 -1.40 -7.28 3.64
N SER A 167 -1.14 -7.69 4.89
CA SER A 167 -0.48 -6.85 5.88
C SER A 167 0.93 -6.38 5.44
N PRO A 168 1.88 -7.25 5.08
CA PRO A 168 3.17 -6.78 4.58
C PRO A 168 3.07 -6.01 3.26
N ALA A 169 2.16 -6.38 2.35
CA ALA A 169 1.95 -5.63 1.11
C ALA A 169 1.52 -4.18 1.38
N LEU A 170 0.69 -3.95 2.39
CA LEU A 170 0.24 -2.60 2.75
C LEU A 170 1.31 -1.80 3.53
N ARG A 171 2.11 -2.48 4.36
CA ARG A 171 3.13 -1.83 5.21
C ARG A 171 4.40 -1.46 4.45
N GLU A 172 4.88 -2.36 3.59
CA GLU A 172 6.17 -2.26 2.91
C GLU A 172 6.03 -1.91 1.42
N GLY A 173 4.83 -2.13 0.87
CA GLY A 173 4.56 -1.93 -0.55
C GLY A 173 4.57 -0.47 -0.98
N ARG A 174 4.67 -0.27 -2.28
CA ARG A 174 4.63 1.03 -2.95
C ARG A 174 3.36 1.13 -3.78
N THR A 175 2.53 2.10 -3.50
CA THR A 175 1.34 2.36 -4.31
C THR A 175 1.75 2.93 -5.65
N ILE A 176 1.45 2.22 -6.72
CA ILE A 176 1.79 2.60 -8.10
C ILE A 176 0.59 3.12 -8.90
N TYR A 177 -0.60 3.02 -8.35
CA TYR A 177 -1.84 3.56 -8.91
C TYR A 177 -2.86 3.85 -7.82
N VAL A 178 -3.55 4.98 -7.94
CA VAL A 178 -4.74 5.36 -7.17
C VAL A 178 -5.77 5.92 -8.13
N HIS A 179 -7.01 5.50 -8.00
CA HIS A 179 -8.13 6.11 -8.71
C HIS A 179 -8.47 7.46 -8.06
N HIS A 180 -8.61 8.50 -8.88
CA HIS A 180 -8.98 9.86 -8.46
C HIS A 180 -10.44 10.15 -8.81
#